data_1180ebee680c960fa1e552b8a7405f27
#
_entry.id   1180ebee680c960fa1e552b8a7405f27
#
_cell.length_a   1.000
_cell.length_b   1.000
_cell.length_c   1.000
_cell.angle_alpha   90.00
_cell.angle_beta   90.00
_cell.angle_gamma   90.00
#
_symmetry.space_group_name_H-M   'P 1'
#
loop_
_entity.id
_entity.type
_entity.pdbx_description
1 polymer ?
#
loop_
_entity_poly.entity_id
_entity_poly.type
_entity_poly.pdbx_seq_one_letter_code
_entity_poly.pdbx_strand_id
1 'polypeptide(L)'
;MELVYLWVEEFRNIKQVGFSFSPKFKVEFKFNEKLGYKQIYIEEFQKQRKLFDDKISNVTTIIGKNGSGKTNILDLLGLRMNERKQFRDAKYFIIYHHEDNLFSIEGSNFDLVASNIEEYPNKEDSIDIVTNPFSILIEKGNNIFRYAGFLQFNESQYNKVNVFNLRNIFRQGYPRQGFKMESDYLNFFQRIYLNPLFIGSYAKYRLITYFNRIIPNKTREQGFVFNLDGTVSIKVIPDVHYMSLQEVKLKLVHKRNIFKRKTVDQPLINIKENFVLEFLKKYFYYSFESYTEVVKDSGKTKKLQSELEDIENPGKDRIYLLNLLKIIYSHFEKEKLDYADMENYLNALNKLLTYIDRLPDKYFSENKITIPVGKEEEEAVSDLLKFIDDISLDEIDYLNNAIKISIEPMSSGEEALINIFSAMLFGIEQKRNPKNEKAIILMDEPDVFMHPEWSRVFLSEVFNFLKIIEDGYHSYQLVVTTHSPFIVSDLPKDNIITIEKNLDDGLCEVVQLNNQEQTFASNIHSLLSNKFFMNSTMGEFARGKIDHVIKTLNNKLNSELTVEEKKQAKEIIDIVGEPLLKNKLNEMYLLKTREYKKKILKEQIESLNQELKMLELDEDD
;
A
#
# COMPACT_ATOMS: atom_id res chain seq x y z
N MET A 1 6.00 -12.01 22.21
CA MET A 1 7.10 -12.31 21.27
C MET A 1 7.40 -11.06 20.46
N GLU A 2 8.66 -10.82 20.11
CA GLU A 2 9.15 -9.65 19.38
C GLU A 2 10.11 -10.12 18.28
N LEU A 3 9.98 -9.59 17.06
CA LEU A 3 10.95 -9.80 15.99
C LEU A 3 12.23 -9.05 16.34
N VAL A 4 13.35 -9.76 16.41
CA VAL A 4 14.63 -9.21 16.84
C VAL A 4 15.59 -9.03 15.68
N TYR A 5 15.80 -10.08 14.88
CA TYR A 5 16.86 -10.08 13.88
C TYR A 5 16.53 -10.95 12.68
N LEU A 6 16.98 -10.55 11.50
CA LEU A 6 16.99 -11.35 10.27
C LEU A 6 18.43 -11.40 9.76
N TRP A 7 18.97 -12.60 9.57
CA TRP A 7 20.18 -12.84 8.80
C TRP A 7 19.85 -13.42 7.44
N VAL A 8 20.44 -12.89 6.40
CA VAL A 8 20.32 -13.40 5.04
C VAL A 8 21.70 -13.78 4.52
N GLU A 9 21.96 -15.08 4.40
CA GLU A 9 23.17 -15.57 3.76
C GLU A 9 23.10 -15.37 2.24
N GLU A 10 21.93 -15.68 1.64
CA GLU A 10 21.67 -15.42 0.22
C GLU A 10 20.17 -15.39 -0.08
N PHE A 11 19.69 -14.29 -0.64
CA PHE A 11 18.34 -14.14 -1.18
C PHE A 11 18.27 -12.97 -2.14
N ARG A 12 18.09 -13.24 -3.43
CA ARG A 12 18.04 -12.22 -4.50
C ARG A 12 19.29 -11.31 -4.46
N ASN A 13 19.10 -10.01 -4.23
CA ASN A 13 20.19 -9.04 -4.10
C ASN A 13 20.73 -8.88 -2.67
N ILE A 14 20.32 -9.70 -1.70
CA ILE A 14 20.79 -9.65 -0.32
C ILE A 14 21.74 -10.81 -0.08
N LYS A 15 23.00 -10.54 0.30
CA LYS A 15 24.02 -11.54 0.59
C LYS A 15 24.81 -11.17 1.82
N GLN A 16 24.89 -12.10 2.78
CA GLN A 16 25.68 -12.00 4.03
C GLN A 16 25.41 -10.72 4.84
N VAL A 17 24.12 -10.37 4.97
CA VAL A 17 23.67 -9.15 5.64
C VAL A 17 22.69 -9.48 6.76
N GLY A 18 22.85 -8.80 7.90
CA GLY A 18 21.97 -8.88 9.06
C GLY A 18 21.17 -7.59 9.27
N PHE A 19 19.91 -7.74 9.69
CA PHE A 19 19.00 -6.64 9.94
C PHE A 19 18.44 -6.75 11.36
N SER A 20 18.59 -5.68 12.17
CA SER A 20 18.08 -5.62 13.55
C SER A 20 16.73 -4.87 13.58
N PHE A 21 15.72 -5.51 14.19
CA PHE A 21 14.35 -4.98 14.28
C PHE A 21 13.93 -4.58 15.69
N SER A 22 14.81 -4.74 16.66
CA SER A 22 14.55 -4.34 18.04
C SER A 22 15.72 -3.54 18.59
N PRO A 23 15.48 -2.32 19.12
CA PRO A 23 16.51 -1.55 19.80
C PRO A 23 16.89 -2.13 21.17
N LYS A 24 16.17 -3.18 21.61
CA LYS A 24 16.39 -3.91 22.85
C LYS A 24 17.63 -4.81 22.79
N PHE A 25 17.88 -5.36 21.61
CA PHE A 25 18.89 -6.38 21.40
C PHE A 25 19.90 -5.95 20.34
N LYS A 26 21.16 -6.13 20.66
CA LYS A 26 22.22 -6.13 19.67
C LYS A 26 22.49 -7.57 19.27
N VAL A 27 22.25 -7.90 18.01
CA VAL A 27 22.52 -9.23 17.47
C VAL A 27 23.59 -9.14 16.41
N GLU A 28 24.60 -9.98 16.52
CA GLU A 28 25.67 -10.13 15.55
C GLU A 28 25.82 -11.60 15.17
N PHE A 29 25.96 -11.89 13.89
CA PHE A 29 26.30 -13.22 13.38
C PHE A 29 27.62 -13.12 12.63
N LYS A 30 28.71 -13.52 13.33
CA LYS A 30 30.06 -13.33 12.83
C LYS A 30 30.93 -14.56 13.06
N PHE A 31 31.96 -14.72 12.20
CA PHE A 31 32.90 -15.82 12.29
C PHE A 31 33.70 -15.73 13.60
N ASN A 32 33.73 -16.83 14.33
CA ASN A 32 34.55 -16.99 15.52
C ASN A 32 35.78 -17.83 15.19
N GLU A 33 36.94 -17.19 15.14
CA GLU A 33 38.21 -17.85 14.77
C GLU A 33 38.58 -19.01 15.69
N LYS A 34 38.21 -18.95 16.99
CA LYS A 34 38.51 -20.00 17.96
C LYS A 34 37.67 -21.26 17.77
N LEU A 35 36.44 -21.08 17.30
CA LEU A 35 35.46 -22.15 17.11
C LEU A 35 35.42 -22.67 15.67
N GLY A 36 35.90 -21.88 14.72
CA GLY A 36 35.92 -22.24 13.30
C GLY A 36 34.58 -22.16 12.58
N TYR A 37 33.57 -21.52 13.19
CA TYR A 37 32.24 -21.31 12.58
C TYR A 37 31.68 -19.95 12.94
N LYS A 38 30.57 -19.54 12.22
CA LYS A 38 29.84 -18.31 12.52
C LYS A 38 29.00 -18.48 13.79
N GLN A 39 29.14 -17.57 14.74
CA GLN A 39 28.44 -17.58 16.02
C GLN A 39 27.43 -16.45 16.13
N ILE A 40 26.25 -16.74 16.70
CA ILE A 40 25.19 -15.77 17.02
C ILE A 40 25.51 -15.19 18.40
N TYR A 41 25.66 -13.87 18.46
CA TYR A 41 25.81 -13.12 19.72
C TYR A 41 24.56 -12.28 19.92
N ILE A 42 23.93 -12.38 21.10
CA ILE A 42 22.77 -11.56 21.49
C ILE A 42 23.12 -10.86 22.79
N GLU A 43 23.14 -9.54 22.76
CA GLU A 43 23.31 -8.68 23.92
C GLU A 43 22.03 -7.89 24.15
N GLU A 44 21.54 -7.87 25.39
CA GLU A 44 20.34 -7.10 25.75
C GLU A 44 20.76 -5.78 26.41
N PHE A 45 20.19 -4.66 25.93
CA PHE A 45 20.43 -3.36 26.50
C PHE A 45 19.50 -3.10 27.68
N GLN A 46 20.07 -2.80 28.85
CA GLN A 46 19.33 -2.56 30.10
C GLN A 46 18.47 -1.27 30.10
N LYS A 47 18.80 -0.27 29.28
CA LYS A 47 18.06 1.00 29.19
C LYS A 47 17.28 1.09 27.90
N GLN A 48 15.96 0.98 28.01
CA GLN A 48 15.04 1.26 26.90
C GLN A 48 14.43 2.64 27.07
N ARG A 49 14.32 3.36 25.95
CA ARG A 49 13.46 4.56 25.88
C ARG A 49 12.02 4.08 25.69
N LYS A 50 11.15 4.37 26.64
CA LYS A 50 9.69 4.15 26.48
C LYS A 50 9.13 5.27 25.59
N LEU A 51 9.29 5.14 24.27
CA LEU A 51 8.81 6.11 23.29
C LEU A 51 7.37 5.82 22.88
N PHE A 52 7.02 4.54 22.77
CA PHE A 52 5.72 4.09 22.32
C PHE A 52 4.84 3.70 23.50
N ASP A 53 3.52 3.76 23.29
CA ASP A 53 2.55 3.28 24.27
C ASP A 53 2.58 1.75 24.41
N ASP A 54 1.98 1.24 25.47
CA ASP A 54 1.98 -0.20 25.78
C ASP A 54 1.39 -1.06 24.67
N LYS A 55 0.47 -0.51 23.85
CA LYS A 55 -0.13 -1.20 22.69
C LYS A 55 0.85 -1.33 21.50
N ILE A 56 1.88 -0.52 21.43
CA ILE A 56 2.91 -0.55 20.38
C ILE A 56 4.24 -0.96 21.02
N SER A 57 4.64 -2.20 20.80
CA SER A 57 5.88 -2.73 21.38
C SER A 57 7.14 -2.16 20.72
N ASN A 58 7.11 -1.97 19.42
CA ASN A 58 8.20 -1.34 18.65
C ASN A 58 7.75 -0.96 17.24
N VAL A 59 8.46 -0.02 16.63
CA VAL A 59 8.33 0.35 15.21
C VAL A 59 9.71 0.36 14.58
N THR A 60 9.88 -0.31 13.46
CA THR A 60 11.13 -0.29 12.68
C THR A 60 10.83 0.15 11.25
N THR A 61 11.55 1.14 10.77
CA THR A 61 11.41 1.63 9.39
C THR A 61 12.63 1.27 8.56
N ILE A 62 12.40 0.72 7.37
CA ILE A 62 13.43 0.39 6.40
C ILE A 62 13.40 1.43 5.29
N ILE A 63 14.50 2.14 5.11
CA ILE A 63 14.67 3.16 4.06
C ILE A 63 15.79 2.79 3.09
N GLY A 64 15.69 3.25 1.86
CA GLY A 64 16.70 3.02 0.82
C GLY A 64 16.18 3.37 -0.56
N LYS A 65 17.09 3.52 -1.53
CA LYS A 65 16.72 3.77 -2.93
C LYS A 65 15.90 2.62 -3.53
N ASN A 66 15.25 2.89 -4.67
CA ASN A 66 14.56 1.83 -5.42
C ASN A 66 15.54 0.72 -5.82
N GLY A 67 15.12 -0.54 -5.64
CA GLY A 67 15.94 -1.71 -5.94
C GLY A 67 17.00 -2.05 -4.88
N SER A 68 17.07 -1.34 -3.74
CA SER A 68 18.01 -1.66 -2.65
C SER A 68 17.70 -2.95 -1.90
N GLY A 69 16.46 -3.48 -1.97
CA GLY A 69 16.08 -4.74 -1.32
C GLY A 69 15.01 -4.62 -0.23
N LYS A 70 14.40 -3.45 0.00
CA LYS A 70 13.34 -3.23 1.00
C LYS A 70 12.24 -4.29 0.95
N THR A 71 11.62 -4.46 -0.21
CA THR A 71 10.57 -5.45 -0.43
C THR A 71 11.07 -6.89 -0.24
N ASN A 72 12.35 -7.18 -0.57
CA ASN A 72 12.94 -8.50 -0.38
C ASN A 72 13.06 -8.87 1.11
N ILE A 73 13.34 -7.90 1.98
CA ILE A 73 13.36 -8.09 3.44
C ILE A 73 11.93 -8.42 3.92
N LEU A 74 10.93 -7.65 3.51
CA LEU A 74 9.54 -7.92 3.88
C LEU A 74 9.03 -9.26 3.30
N ASP A 75 9.52 -9.67 2.11
CA ASP A 75 9.23 -11.00 1.56
C ASP A 75 9.66 -12.09 2.52
N LEU A 76 10.90 -12.04 3.03
CA LEU A 76 11.40 -13.04 3.98
C LEU A 76 10.63 -13.04 5.29
N LEU A 77 10.25 -11.89 5.81
CA LEU A 77 9.47 -11.79 7.06
C LEU A 77 8.02 -12.24 6.89
N GLY A 78 7.40 -11.93 5.76
CA GLY A 78 5.97 -12.10 5.52
C GLY A 78 5.57 -13.34 4.74
N LEU A 79 6.46 -13.96 3.93
CA LEU A 79 6.16 -15.16 3.16
C LEU A 79 5.90 -16.35 4.05
N ARG A 80 4.85 -17.11 3.71
CA ARG A 80 4.54 -18.39 4.35
C ARG A 80 5.60 -19.42 4.03
N MET A 81 5.76 -20.39 4.91
CA MET A 81 6.76 -21.45 4.76
C MET A 81 6.68 -22.18 3.41
N ASN A 82 5.45 -22.49 2.94
CA ASN A 82 5.27 -23.14 1.66
C ASN A 82 5.67 -22.27 0.46
N GLU A 83 5.48 -20.97 0.54
CA GLU A 83 5.92 -20.01 -0.47
C GLU A 83 7.44 -19.85 -0.46
N ARG A 84 8.07 -19.89 0.72
CA ARG A 84 9.53 -19.88 0.86
C ARG A 84 10.20 -21.09 0.22
N LYS A 85 9.53 -22.26 0.20
CA LYS A 85 10.03 -23.47 -0.50
C LYS A 85 10.20 -23.25 -2.01
N GLN A 86 9.49 -22.29 -2.60
CA GLN A 86 9.63 -21.94 -4.02
C GLN A 86 10.96 -21.22 -4.29
N PHE A 87 11.55 -20.59 -3.27
CA PHE A 87 12.86 -19.95 -3.33
C PHE A 87 13.94 -20.92 -2.85
N ARG A 88 14.24 -21.97 -3.63
CA ARG A 88 15.18 -23.06 -3.26
C ARG A 88 16.56 -22.56 -2.85
N ASP A 89 16.99 -21.40 -3.37
CA ASP A 89 18.31 -20.82 -3.12
C ASP A 89 18.33 -19.86 -1.95
N ALA A 90 17.18 -19.57 -1.32
CA ALA A 90 17.14 -18.69 -0.17
C ALA A 90 17.77 -19.34 1.06
N LYS A 91 18.80 -18.71 1.62
CA LYS A 91 19.48 -19.12 2.85
C LYS A 91 19.39 -17.98 3.86
N TYR A 92 18.61 -18.18 4.91
CA TYR A 92 18.37 -17.14 5.93
C TYR A 92 17.88 -17.77 7.24
N PHE A 93 17.92 -16.97 8.32
CA PHE A 93 17.20 -17.25 9.55
C PHE A 93 16.67 -15.95 10.17
N ILE A 94 15.60 -16.09 10.97
CA ILE A 94 14.96 -15.01 11.71
C ILE A 94 14.95 -15.38 13.19
N ILE A 95 15.26 -14.41 14.05
CA ILE A 95 15.25 -14.58 15.50
C ILE A 95 14.10 -13.77 16.08
N TYR A 96 13.34 -14.41 16.96
CA TYR A 96 12.29 -13.77 17.75
C TYR A 96 12.59 -13.98 19.24
N HIS A 97 12.31 -12.97 20.04
CA HIS A 97 12.38 -13.03 21.50
C HIS A 97 10.98 -13.26 22.07
N HIS A 98 10.82 -14.21 22.98
CA HIS A 98 9.56 -14.50 23.67
C HIS A 98 9.49 -13.80 25.02
N GLU A 99 10.09 -14.41 26.02
CA GLU A 99 10.14 -13.93 27.41
C GLU A 99 11.50 -14.32 28.00
N ASP A 100 12.05 -13.50 28.85
CA ASP A 100 13.34 -13.70 29.53
C ASP A 100 14.46 -14.17 28.56
N ASN A 101 14.95 -15.38 28.73
CA ASN A 101 15.99 -15.98 27.89
C ASN A 101 15.45 -16.85 26.75
N LEU A 102 14.14 -16.88 26.55
CA LEU A 102 13.50 -17.73 25.56
C LEU A 102 13.41 -17.04 24.21
N PHE A 103 13.99 -17.66 23.20
CA PHE A 103 13.99 -17.19 21.82
C PHE A 103 13.45 -18.27 20.87
N SER A 104 13.08 -17.88 19.67
CA SER A 104 12.87 -18.83 18.59
C SER A 104 13.66 -18.42 17.36
N ILE A 105 14.08 -19.43 16.61
CA ILE A 105 14.75 -19.25 15.32
C ILE A 105 13.95 -20.00 14.26
N GLU A 106 13.58 -19.31 13.19
CA GLU A 106 13.04 -19.95 11.99
C GLU A 106 13.91 -19.61 10.77
N GLY A 107 13.94 -20.47 9.77
CA GLY A 107 14.74 -20.22 8.58
C GLY A 107 14.58 -21.27 7.50
N SER A 108 15.33 -21.09 6.42
CA SER A 108 15.33 -22.02 5.29
C SER A 108 16.40 -23.11 5.37
N ASN A 109 17.51 -22.85 6.05
CA ASN A 109 18.63 -23.78 6.16
C ASN A 109 19.13 -23.86 7.60
N PHE A 110 18.87 -24.99 8.26
CA PHE A 110 19.27 -25.24 9.64
C PHE A 110 20.78 -25.28 9.84
N ASP A 111 21.55 -25.69 8.84
CA ASP A 111 23.02 -25.76 8.93
C ASP A 111 23.67 -24.39 9.26
N LEU A 112 23.00 -23.28 8.93
CA LEU A 112 23.48 -21.95 9.29
C LEU A 112 23.57 -21.73 10.81
N VAL A 113 22.71 -22.37 11.57
CA VAL A 113 22.59 -22.17 13.03
C VAL A 113 22.94 -23.40 13.84
N ALA A 114 23.07 -24.57 13.22
CA ALA A 114 23.27 -25.86 13.91
C ALA A 114 24.41 -25.85 14.93
N SER A 115 25.54 -25.26 14.55
CA SER A 115 26.74 -25.18 15.45
C SER A 115 26.54 -24.25 16.65
N ASN A 116 25.45 -23.49 16.70
CA ASN A 116 25.13 -22.57 17.80
C ASN A 116 24.17 -23.19 18.84
N ILE A 117 23.70 -24.42 18.60
CA ILE A 117 22.63 -25.04 19.39
C ILE A 117 23.14 -26.35 19.99
N GLU A 118 23.11 -26.42 21.32
CA GLU A 118 23.42 -27.66 22.08
C GLU A 118 22.15 -28.47 22.32
N GLU A 119 22.33 -29.75 22.59
CA GLU A 119 21.25 -30.70 22.96
C GLU A 119 20.19 -30.88 21.85
N TYR A 120 20.55 -30.63 20.60
CA TYR A 120 19.65 -30.90 19.49
C TYR A 120 19.44 -32.42 19.33
N PRO A 121 18.19 -32.91 19.21
CA PRO A 121 17.92 -34.35 19.04
C PRO A 121 18.68 -34.92 17.84
N ASN A 122 19.28 -36.09 18.00
CA ASN A 122 20.02 -36.76 16.93
C ASN A 122 19.14 -36.98 15.70
N LYS A 123 19.75 -36.89 14.51
CA LYS A 123 19.11 -37.05 13.20
C LYS A 123 18.28 -38.34 13.03
N GLU A 124 18.56 -39.38 13.82
CA GLU A 124 17.92 -40.68 13.74
C GLU A 124 16.49 -40.70 14.29
N ASP A 125 16.17 -39.81 15.24
CA ASP A 125 14.85 -39.73 15.88
C ASP A 125 13.88 -38.75 15.23
N SER A 126 14.31 -37.98 14.19
CA SER A 126 13.55 -36.90 13.61
C SER A 126 13.76 -36.74 12.11
N ILE A 127 13.41 -37.77 11.34
CA ILE A 127 13.71 -37.87 9.89
C ILE A 127 13.14 -36.71 9.04
N ASP A 128 12.12 -35.99 9.51
CA ASP A 128 11.42 -34.96 8.71
C ASP A 128 11.67 -33.51 9.13
N ILE A 129 12.40 -33.26 10.21
CA ILE A 129 12.39 -31.94 10.86
C ILE A 129 13.61 -31.07 10.51
N VAL A 130 14.68 -31.66 10.01
CA VAL A 130 15.94 -30.95 9.69
C VAL A 130 16.00 -30.42 8.26
N THR A 131 15.04 -30.78 7.43
CA THR A 131 15.04 -30.37 6.02
C THR A 131 14.15 -29.17 5.79
N ASN A 132 14.77 -28.04 5.60
CA ASN A 132 14.25 -26.79 5.04
C ASN A 132 12.74 -26.73 4.74
N PRO A 133 11.98 -25.84 5.34
CA PRO A 133 12.33 -24.82 6.32
C PRO A 133 12.19 -25.33 7.77
N PHE A 134 12.89 -24.71 8.73
CA PHE A 134 12.88 -25.09 10.14
C PHE A 134 12.31 -23.98 11.05
N SER A 135 11.80 -24.40 12.23
CA SER A 135 11.39 -23.49 13.30
C SER A 135 11.57 -24.17 14.65
N ILE A 136 12.42 -23.59 15.51
CA ILE A 136 12.81 -24.16 16.79
C ILE A 136 12.72 -23.13 17.90
N LEU A 137 12.49 -23.63 19.12
CA LEU A 137 12.57 -22.87 20.36
C LEU A 137 13.91 -23.12 21.03
N ILE A 138 14.54 -22.06 21.51
CA ILE A 138 15.87 -22.10 22.12
C ILE A 138 15.91 -21.25 23.39
N GLU A 139 16.71 -21.69 24.37
CA GLU A 139 17.05 -20.90 25.55
C GLU A 139 18.44 -20.29 25.38
N LYS A 140 18.56 -18.99 25.63
CA LYS A 140 19.86 -18.29 25.64
C LYS A 140 20.66 -18.66 26.87
N GLY A 141 21.76 -19.38 26.67
CA GLY A 141 22.83 -19.56 27.67
C GLY A 141 23.88 -18.45 27.60
N ASN A 142 24.98 -18.59 28.35
CA ASN A 142 26.03 -17.58 28.38
C ASN A 142 26.77 -17.40 27.04
N ASN A 143 26.94 -18.45 26.24
CA ASN A 143 27.61 -18.39 24.93
C ASN A 143 27.01 -19.31 23.87
N ILE A 144 26.03 -20.11 24.21
CA ILE A 144 25.44 -21.15 23.38
C ILE A 144 23.95 -21.19 23.68
N PHE A 145 23.15 -21.56 22.68
CA PHE A 145 21.73 -21.78 22.83
C PHE A 145 21.43 -23.23 23.12
N ARG A 146 20.53 -23.49 24.06
CA ARG A 146 20.02 -24.84 24.31
C ARG A 146 18.74 -25.05 23.53
N TYR A 147 18.60 -26.18 22.90
CA TYR A 147 17.38 -26.57 22.24
C TYR A 147 16.29 -26.79 23.30
N ALA A 148 15.16 -26.07 23.17
CA ALA A 148 14.03 -26.13 24.08
C ALA A 148 12.78 -26.81 23.47
N GLY A 149 12.77 -27.09 22.18
CA GLY A 149 11.69 -27.79 21.52
C GLY A 149 11.44 -27.34 20.07
N PHE A 150 10.57 -28.07 19.39
CA PHE A 150 9.99 -27.61 18.13
C PHE A 150 8.82 -26.68 18.42
N LEU A 151 8.67 -25.64 17.63
CA LEU A 151 7.45 -24.87 17.60
C LEU A 151 6.36 -25.71 16.88
N GLN A 152 5.94 -26.80 17.53
CA GLN A 152 4.81 -27.60 17.08
C GLN A 152 3.50 -27.01 17.58
N PHE A 153 2.45 -27.29 16.84
CA PHE A 153 1.08 -26.83 17.02
C PHE A 153 0.38 -27.44 18.26
N ASN A 154 1.06 -27.57 19.38
CA ASN A 154 0.43 -27.99 20.62
C ASN A 154 -0.16 -26.79 21.36
N GLU A 155 -1.46 -26.76 21.39
CA GLU A 155 -2.39 -25.66 21.63
C GLU A 155 -2.29 -24.91 22.96
N SER A 156 -1.41 -25.25 23.89
CA SER A 156 -1.64 -24.85 25.27
C SER A 156 -0.59 -24.02 25.98
N GLN A 157 0.61 -23.80 25.42
CA GLN A 157 1.68 -23.20 26.22
C GLN A 157 2.35 -21.94 25.67
N TYR A 158 2.25 -21.63 24.39
CA TYR A 158 2.96 -20.47 23.82
C TYR A 158 2.03 -19.56 23.02
N ASN A 159 2.14 -18.26 23.27
CA ASN A 159 1.38 -17.22 22.55
C ASN A 159 1.73 -17.24 21.06
N LYS A 160 0.75 -17.51 20.21
CA LYS A 160 0.90 -17.48 18.76
C LYS A 160 1.20 -16.07 18.28
N VAL A 161 2.06 -15.92 17.28
CA VAL A 161 2.31 -14.64 16.64
C VAL A 161 1.60 -14.57 15.30
N ASN A 162 0.85 -13.51 15.14
CA ASN A 162 0.20 -13.20 13.90
C ASN A 162 1.04 -12.17 13.15
N VAL A 163 1.38 -12.47 11.90
CA VAL A 163 2.07 -11.55 10.99
C VAL A 163 1.07 -11.08 9.96
N PHE A 164 0.69 -9.81 10.03
CA PHE A 164 -0.14 -9.14 9.03
C PHE A 164 0.76 -8.48 8.00
N ASN A 165 0.67 -8.92 6.76
CA ASN A 165 1.51 -8.42 5.68
C ASN A 165 0.66 -7.58 4.72
N LEU A 166 0.74 -6.25 4.85
CA LEU A 166 0.04 -5.29 4.01
C LEU A 166 0.93 -4.84 2.86
N ARG A 167 0.50 -5.13 1.64
CA ARG A 167 1.24 -4.78 0.43
C ARG A 167 0.35 -4.20 -0.64
N ASN A 168 0.79 -3.10 -1.22
CA ASN A 168 0.15 -2.43 -2.34
C ASN A 168 0.63 -2.94 -3.72
N ILE A 169 1.20 -4.15 -3.81
CA ILE A 169 1.92 -4.59 -5.01
C ILE A 169 1.10 -5.61 -5.82
N PHE A 170 0.96 -5.32 -7.13
CA PHE A 170 0.56 -6.29 -8.13
C PHE A 170 1.71 -7.27 -8.41
N ARG A 171 1.70 -8.46 -7.81
CA ARG A 171 2.57 -9.57 -8.23
C ARG A 171 1.74 -10.71 -8.80
N GLN A 172 2.20 -11.29 -9.92
CA GLN A 172 1.66 -12.54 -10.44
C GLN A 172 1.71 -13.63 -9.35
N GLY A 173 0.57 -14.25 -9.04
CA GLY A 173 0.46 -15.28 -7.99
C GLY A 173 -0.06 -14.81 -6.64
N TYR A 174 -0.19 -13.50 -6.40
CA TYR A 174 -0.91 -13.01 -5.21
C TYR A 174 -2.42 -12.98 -5.46
N PRO A 175 -3.23 -13.31 -4.46
CA PRO A 175 -4.67 -13.30 -4.63
C PRO A 175 -5.14 -11.90 -5.02
N ARG A 176 -5.87 -11.81 -6.11
CA ARG A 176 -6.62 -10.60 -6.52
C ARG A 176 -7.75 -10.29 -5.53
N GLN A 177 -8.10 -11.24 -4.69
CA GLN A 177 -8.95 -11.03 -3.52
C GLN A 177 -8.08 -10.39 -2.44
N GLY A 178 -8.52 -9.29 -1.84
CA GLY A 178 -7.77 -8.51 -0.85
C GLY A 178 -7.29 -9.27 0.40
N PHE A 179 -7.55 -10.57 0.45
CA PHE A 179 -7.27 -11.42 1.59
C PHE A 179 -6.98 -12.87 1.18
N LYS A 180 -5.93 -13.46 1.74
CA LYS A 180 -5.68 -14.90 1.73
C LYS A 180 -5.18 -15.35 3.09
N MET A 181 -5.94 -16.21 3.74
CA MET A 181 -5.57 -16.89 4.97
C MET A 181 -5.27 -18.35 4.67
N GLU A 182 -4.06 -18.80 4.94
CA GLU A 182 -3.72 -20.21 4.98
C GLU A 182 -3.10 -20.52 6.34
N SER A 183 -3.64 -21.47 7.04
CA SER A 183 -3.01 -22.05 8.22
C SER A 183 -1.90 -22.97 7.73
N ASP A 184 -0.65 -22.60 7.93
CA ASP A 184 0.46 -23.54 7.85
C ASP A 184 0.35 -24.49 9.04
N TYR A 185 -0.06 -25.73 8.79
CA TYR A 185 -0.25 -26.76 9.82
C TYR A 185 1.02 -27.08 10.64
N LEU A 186 2.17 -26.58 10.21
CA LEU A 186 3.49 -26.82 10.83
C LEU A 186 4.07 -25.59 11.53
N ASN A 187 3.38 -24.43 11.55
CA ASN A 187 3.99 -23.18 11.99
C ASN A 187 3.27 -22.49 13.14
N PHE A 188 4.09 -22.05 14.08
CA PHE A 188 3.73 -21.17 15.18
C PHE A 188 3.26 -19.78 14.68
N PHE A 189 3.61 -19.41 13.45
CA PHE A 189 3.31 -18.13 12.83
C PHE A 189 2.13 -18.25 11.89
N GLN A 190 1.08 -17.51 12.20
CA GLN A 190 -0.01 -17.29 11.26
C GLN A 190 0.31 -16.04 10.44
N ARG A 191 0.57 -16.21 9.14
CA ARG A 191 0.83 -15.12 8.22
C ARG A 191 -0.40 -14.83 7.38
N ILE A 192 -0.88 -13.58 7.48
CA ILE A 192 -2.07 -13.10 6.81
C ILE A 192 -1.66 -12.04 5.79
N TYR A 193 -1.94 -12.30 4.51
CA TYR A 193 -1.74 -11.32 3.44
C TYR A 193 -2.96 -10.44 3.30
N LEU A 194 -2.72 -9.15 3.25
CA LEU A 194 -3.72 -8.13 3.07
C LEU A 194 -3.25 -7.19 1.96
N ASN A 195 -4.06 -7.04 0.92
CA ASN A 195 -3.78 -6.07 -0.13
C ASN A 195 -4.76 -4.90 -0.01
N PRO A 196 -4.32 -3.74 0.51
CA PRO A 196 -5.18 -2.57 0.67
C PRO A 196 -5.82 -2.08 -0.63
N LEU A 197 -5.18 -2.29 -1.79
CA LEU A 197 -5.74 -1.89 -3.09
C LEU A 197 -6.96 -2.71 -3.50
N PHE A 198 -7.08 -3.93 -2.99
CA PHE A 198 -8.17 -4.85 -3.31
C PHE A 198 -9.07 -5.15 -2.12
N ILE A 199 -8.99 -4.32 -1.07
CA ILE A 199 -9.86 -4.48 0.08
C ILE A 199 -11.31 -4.22 -0.33
N GLY A 200 -12.19 -5.13 0.03
CA GLY A 200 -13.58 -5.11 -0.38
C GLY A 200 -14.38 -3.96 0.22
N SER A 201 -15.53 -3.72 -0.38
CA SER A 201 -16.45 -2.65 0.04
C SER A 201 -17.06 -2.91 1.42
N TYR A 202 -17.26 -4.18 1.78
CA TYR A 202 -17.74 -4.58 3.10
C TYR A 202 -16.75 -4.20 4.20
N ALA A 203 -15.46 -4.49 4.00
CA ALA A 203 -14.44 -4.16 4.99
C ALA A 203 -14.36 -2.63 5.24
N LYS A 204 -14.49 -1.82 4.19
CA LYS A 204 -14.55 -0.35 4.30
C LYS A 204 -15.82 0.13 5.03
N TYR A 205 -16.97 -0.39 4.66
CA TYR A 205 -18.24 -0.10 5.32
C TYR A 205 -18.17 -0.43 6.81
N ARG A 206 -17.65 -1.61 7.16
CA ARG A 206 -17.46 -2.04 8.53
C ARG A 206 -16.51 -1.16 9.33
N LEU A 207 -15.37 -0.77 8.74
CA LEU A 207 -14.44 0.15 9.38
C LEU A 207 -15.12 1.48 9.77
N ILE A 208 -15.84 2.10 8.83
CA ILE A 208 -16.50 3.39 9.07
C ILE A 208 -17.59 3.24 10.13
N THR A 209 -18.38 2.16 10.07
CA THR A 209 -19.40 1.85 11.08
C THR A 209 -18.77 1.64 12.45
N TYR A 210 -17.65 0.92 12.52
CA TYR A 210 -16.89 0.70 13.75
C TYR A 210 -16.43 2.02 14.38
N PHE A 211 -15.83 2.89 13.59
CA PHE A 211 -15.41 4.21 14.06
C PHE A 211 -16.59 5.11 14.47
N ASN A 212 -17.67 5.12 13.70
CA ASN A 212 -18.87 5.87 14.04
C ASN A 212 -19.50 5.43 15.37
N ARG A 213 -19.33 4.15 15.74
CA ARG A 213 -19.77 3.60 17.02
C ARG A 213 -18.88 4.04 18.18
N ILE A 214 -17.54 3.94 18.01
CA ILE A 214 -16.56 4.16 19.09
C ILE A 214 -16.29 5.64 19.31
N ILE A 215 -16.32 6.46 18.24
CA ILE A 215 -16.07 7.91 18.31
C ILE A 215 -17.40 8.67 18.13
N PRO A 216 -18.28 8.67 19.16
CA PRO A 216 -19.65 9.16 19.02
C PRO A 216 -19.74 10.69 18.84
N ASN A 217 -18.75 11.44 19.27
CA ASN A 217 -18.67 12.89 19.12
C ASN A 217 -17.36 13.24 18.45
N LYS A 218 -17.41 13.38 17.14
CA LYS A 218 -16.29 13.67 16.25
C LYS A 218 -15.65 15.02 16.54
N THR A 219 -14.96 15.12 17.62
CA THR A 219 -14.10 16.26 17.85
C THR A 219 -12.77 15.96 17.16
N ARG A 220 -12.39 16.77 16.19
CA ARG A 220 -11.02 16.81 15.60
C ARG A 220 -9.92 16.84 16.67
N GLU A 221 -10.30 17.15 17.90
CA GLU A 221 -9.45 17.15 19.10
C GLU A 221 -8.94 15.77 19.51
N GLN A 222 -9.50 14.67 18.99
CA GLN A 222 -9.08 13.29 19.33
C GLN A 222 -8.10 12.65 18.33
N GLY A 223 -7.55 13.42 17.40
CA GLY A 223 -6.41 13.00 16.60
C GLY A 223 -6.71 12.37 15.23
N PHE A 224 -7.94 11.93 14.92
CA PHE A 224 -8.25 11.46 13.57
C PHE A 224 -8.50 12.62 12.61
N VAL A 225 -7.73 12.63 11.50
CA VAL A 225 -7.74 13.73 10.54
C VAL A 225 -8.76 13.51 9.41
N PHE A 226 -9.17 12.26 9.15
CA PHE A 226 -10.09 11.95 8.05
C PHE A 226 -11.57 11.97 8.47
N ASN A 227 -12.42 12.35 7.53
CA ASN A 227 -13.87 12.40 7.76
C ASN A 227 -14.48 10.99 7.64
N LEU A 228 -15.18 10.58 8.70
CA LEU A 228 -15.86 9.28 8.77
C LEU A 228 -17.34 9.36 8.32
N ASP A 229 -17.80 10.53 7.85
CA ASP A 229 -19.15 10.69 7.30
C ASP A 229 -19.17 10.15 5.87
N GLY A 230 -19.31 8.84 5.75
CA GLY A 230 -19.34 8.17 4.45
C GLY A 230 -20.71 7.68 4.05
N THR A 231 -20.94 7.59 2.75
CA THR A 231 -22.06 6.86 2.16
C THR A 231 -21.53 5.78 1.22
N VAL A 232 -22.04 4.55 1.31
CA VAL A 232 -21.84 3.55 0.27
C VAL A 232 -22.71 3.92 -0.92
N SER A 233 -22.08 4.11 -2.05
CA SER A 233 -22.72 4.48 -3.30
C SER A 233 -22.59 3.34 -4.30
N ILE A 234 -23.71 2.83 -4.79
CA ILE A 234 -23.77 1.87 -5.88
C ILE A 234 -24.44 2.55 -7.06
N LYS A 235 -23.68 2.79 -8.13
CA LYS A 235 -24.16 3.50 -9.33
C LYS A 235 -24.17 2.57 -10.52
N VAL A 236 -25.23 2.61 -11.30
CA VAL A 236 -25.21 2.05 -12.66
C VAL A 236 -24.31 2.93 -13.50
N ILE A 237 -23.30 2.35 -14.16
CA ILE A 237 -22.32 3.11 -14.94
C ILE A 237 -23.02 3.77 -16.12
N PRO A 238 -22.92 5.10 -16.30
CA PRO A 238 -23.56 5.79 -17.43
C PRO A 238 -22.91 5.42 -18.77
N ASP A 239 -23.67 5.60 -19.84
CA ASP A 239 -23.38 5.19 -21.21
C ASP A 239 -22.21 5.94 -21.88
N VAL A 240 -20.98 5.62 -21.56
CA VAL A 240 -19.82 6.23 -22.23
C VAL A 240 -19.44 5.50 -23.54
N HIS A 241 -19.86 4.24 -23.75
CA HIS A 241 -19.46 3.39 -24.88
C HIS A 241 -20.59 2.88 -25.80
N TYR A 242 -21.79 3.47 -25.76
CA TYR A 242 -22.92 3.07 -26.60
C TYR A 242 -22.75 3.30 -28.10
N MET A 243 -21.67 3.93 -28.54
CA MET A 243 -21.53 4.26 -29.97
C MET A 243 -21.25 3.03 -30.85
N SER A 244 -20.60 1.98 -30.30
CA SER A 244 -20.36 0.73 -31.06
C SER A 244 -21.59 -0.17 -31.18
N LEU A 245 -22.51 -0.12 -30.22
CA LEU A 245 -23.74 -0.91 -30.22
C LEU A 245 -24.84 -0.29 -31.11
N GLN A 246 -24.76 1.00 -31.48
CA GLN A 246 -25.64 1.58 -32.46
C GLN A 246 -25.44 1.01 -33.87
N GLU A 247 -24.27 0.47 -34.18
CA GLU A 247 -23.98 -0.23 -35.46
C GLU A 247 -24.51 -1.65 -35.46
N VAL A 248 -24.60 -2.34 -34.33
CA VAL A 248 -25.36 -3.58 -34.20
C VAL A 248 -26.84 -3.17 -34.09
N LYS A 249 -27.48 -3.05 -35.23
CA LYS A 249 -28.92 -2.80 -35.34
C LYS A 249 -29.70 -3.97 -34.71
N LEU A 250 -29.66 -4.06 -33.38
CA LEU A 250 -30.57 -4.91 -32.65
C LEU A 250 -31.96 -4.36 -32.87
N LYS A 251 -32.73 -4.97 -33.77
CA LYS A 251 -34.15 -4.71 -33.95
C LYS A 251 -34.94 -4.81 -32.63
N LEU A 252 -34.37 -5.50 -31.62
CA LEU A 252 -34.83 -5.52 -30.22
C LEU A 252 -35.02 -4.12 -29.62
N VAL A 253 -34.13 -3.17 -29.91
CA VAL A 253 -34.19 -1.79 -29.38
C VAL A 253 -35.36 -1.03 -29.99
N HIS A 254 -35.74 -1.35 -31.23
CA HIS A 254 -36.83 -0.64 -31.92
C HIS A 254 -38.23 -1.25 -31.71
N LYS A 255 -38.32 -2.55 -31.44
CA LYS A 255 -39.59 -3.23 -31.27
C LYS A 255 -40.19 -3.15 -29.85
N ARG A 256 -39.41 -2.83 -28.82
CA ARG A 256 -39.90 -2.86 -27.43
C ARG A 256 -39.49 -1.62 -26.63
N ASN A 257 -40.48 -0.98 -25.99
CA ASN A 257 -40.32 0.25 -25.23
C ASN A 257 -39.36 0.14 -24.01
N ILE A 258 -38.97 -1.07 -23.61
CA ILE A 258 -38.07 -1.34 -22.45
C ILE A 258 -36.72 -0.68 -22.62
N PHE A 259 -36.16 -0.69 -23.85
CA PHE A 259 -34.86 -0.11 -24.16
C PHE A 259 -34.92 1.35 -24.62
N LYS A 260 -36.13 1.94 -24.76
CA LYS A 260 -36.27 3.37 -25.06
C LYS A 260 -36.05 4.21 -23.80
N ARG A 261 -35.37 5.35 -23.92
CA ARG A 261 -35.39 6.38 -22.88
C ARG A 261 -36.85 6.73 -22.53
N LYS A 262 -37.18 6.75 -21.24
CA LYS A 262 -38.49 7.17 -20.79
C LYS A 262 -38.82 8.55 -21.32
N THR A 263 -39.95 8.68 -22.04
CA THR A 263 -40.64 9.95 -22.23
C THR A 263 -41.42 10.26 -20.96
N VAL A 264 -41.62 11.53 -20.66
CA VAL A 264 -42.14 12.09 -19.39
C VAL A 264 -43.50 11.54 -18.93
N ASP A 265 -44.22 10.76 -19.78
CA ASP A 265 -45.61 10.33 -19.56
C ASP A 265 -45.80 8.83 -19.17
N GLN A 266 -44.75 8.12 -18.67
CA GLN A 266 -44.94 6.74 -18.22
C GLN A 266 -45.30 6.67 -16.73
N PRO A 267 -46.20 5.72 -16.31
CA PRO A 267 -46.58 5.58 -14.91
C PRO A 267 -45.37 5.35 -14.03
N LEU A 268 -45.36 5.95 -12.84
CA LEU A 268 -44.34 5.86 -11.82
C LEU A 268 -44.01 4.38 -11.51
N ILE A 269 -43.01 3.83 -12.21
CA ILE A 269 -42.39 2.57 -11.79
C ILE A 269 -41.69 2.89 -10.46
N ASN A 270 -41.78 1.97 -9.50
CA ASN A 270 -41.06 2.07 -8.26
C ASN A 270 -39.56 2.36 -8.57
N ILE A 271 -38.97 3.35 -7.91
CA ILE A 271 -37.59 3.82 -8.15
C ILE A 271 -36.59 2.65 -8.02
N LYS A 272 -36.84 1.74 -7.09
CA LYS A 272 -36.04 0.51 -6.89
C LYS A 272 -36.10 -0.41 -8.11
N GLU A 273 -37.30 -0.66 -8.65
CA GLU A 273 -37.46 -1.48 -9.86
C GLU A 273 -36.77 -0.84 -11.06
N ASN A 274 -36.82 0.49 -11.17
CA ASN A 274 -36.06 1.22 -12.17
C ASN A 274 -34.56 0.96 -12.11
N PHE A 275 -33.97 1.07 -10.93
CA PHE A 275 -32.55 0.77 -10.74
C PHE A 275 -32.21 -0.65 -11.19
N VAL A 276 -33.02 -1.63 -10.79
CA VAL A 276 -32.82 -3.03 -11.17
C VAL A 276 -32.93 -3.23 -12.69
N LEU A 277 -33.90 -2.59 -13.34
CA LEU A 277 -34.05 -2.68 -14.79
C LEU A 277 -32.88 -2.03 -15.54
N GLU A 278 -32.42 -0.86 -15.12
CA GLU A 278 -31.24 -0.22 -15.72
C GLU A 278 -29.97 -1.07 -15.51
N PHE A 279 -29.78 -1.65 -14.34
CA PHE A 279 -28.70 -2.57 -14.08
C PHE A 279 -28.76 -3.81 -15.00
N LEU A 280 -29.93 -4.48 -15.08
CA LEU A 280 -30.10 -5.66 -15.93
C LEU A 280 -29.92 -5.36 -17.42
N LYS A 281 -30.35 -4.19 -17.90
CA LYS A 281 -30.11 -3.75 -19.29
C LYS A 281 -28.61 -3.63 -19.56
N LYS A 282 -27.86 -2.99 -18.64
CA LYS A 282 -26.41 -2.85 -18.77
C LYS A 282 -25.73 -4.21 -18.77
N TYR A 283 -26.09 -5.06 -17.83
CA TYR A 283 -25.54 -6.41 -17.70
C TYR A 283 -25.80 -7.26 -18.96
N PHE A 284 -27.00 -7.12 -19.54
CA PHE A 284 -27.35 -7.75 -20.83
C PHE A 284 -26.44 -7.26 -21.96
N TYR A 285 -26.22 -5.95 -22.07
CA TYR A 285 -25.37 -5.42 -23.13
C TYR A 285 -23.93 -5.90 -23.02
N TYR A 286 -23.34 -5.88 -21.84
CA TYR A 286 -21.99 -6.39 -21.63
C TYR A 286 -21.88 -7.89 -21.92
N SER A 287 -22.85 -8.67 -21.50
CA SER A 287 -22.88 -10.11 -21.79
C SER A 287 -22.98 -10.39 -23.30
N PHE A 288 -23.79 -9.61 -24.02
CA PHE A 288 -23.93 -9.74 -25.46
C PHE A 288 -22.65 -9.30 -26.20
N GLU A 289 -22.05 -8.18 -25.83
CA GLU A 289 -20.80 -7.66 -26.39
C GLU A 289 -19.66 -8.67 -26.17
N SER A 290 -19.49 -9.17 -24.96
CA SER A 290 -18.50 -10.21 -24.65
C SER A 290 -18.70 -11.47 -25.50
N TYR A 291 -19.93 -11.93 -25.70
CA TYR A 291 -20.19 -13.07 -26.58
C TYR A 291 -19.70 -12.78 -28.01
N THR A 292 -20.00 -11.61 -28.54
CA THR A 292 -19.62 -11.25 -29.94
C THR A 292 -18.11 -11.12 -30.11
N GLU A 293 -17.41 -10.58 -29.09
CA GLU A 293 -15.96 -10.43 -29.10
C GLU A 293 -15.21 -11.77 -29.02
N VAL A 294 -15.72 -12.69 -28.21
CA VAL A 294 -15.08 -14.00 -28.01
C VAL A 294 -15.35 -14.93 -29.18
N VAL A 295 -16.59 -15.02 -29.65
CA VAL A 295 -16.99 -15.97 -30.71
C VAL A 295 -16.50 -15.52 -32.07
N LYS A 296 -16.41 -14.23 -32.37
CA LYS A 296 -15.92 -13.65 -33.65
C LYS A 296 -16.52 -14.28 -34.93
N ASP A 297 -17.70 -14.92 -34.83
CA ASP A 297 -18.42 -15.57 -35.90
C ASP A 297 -19.74 -14.84 -36.17
N SER A 298 -19.82 -14.18 -37.31
CA SER A 298 -21.00 -13.40 -37.69
C SER A 298 -22.26 -14.27 -37.89
N GLY A 299 -22.13 -15.56 -38.27
CA GLY A 299 -23.24 -16.49 -38.41
C GLY A 299 -23.85 -16.86 -37.06
N LYS A 300 -23.00 -17.18 -36.08
CA LYS A 300 -23.41 -17.50 -34.71
C LYS A 300 -24.02 -16.28 -34.02
N THR A 301 -23.41 -15.09 -34.18
CA THR A 301 -23.96 -13.84 -33.66
C THR A 301 -25.35 -13.53 -34.23
N LYS A 302 -25.57 -13.73 -35.55
CA LYS A 302 -26.87 -13.56 -36.16
C LYS A 302 -27.91 -14.55 -35.64
N LYS A 303 -27.51 -15.80 -35.39
CA LYS A 303 -28.37 -16.83 -34.80
C LYS A 303 -28.80 -16.45 -33.40
N LEU A 304 -27.86 -16.03 -32.55
CA LEU A 304 -28.17 -15.49 -31.20
C LEU A 304 -29.14 -14.30 -31.30
N GLN A 305 -28.89 -13.35 -32.20
CA GLN A 305 -29.79 -12.20 -32.40
C GLN A 305 -31.20 -12.62 -32.77
N SER A 306 -31.38 -13.59 -33.69
CA SER A 306 -32.68 -14.13 -34.07
C SER A 306 -33.40 -14.77 -32.88
N GLU A 307 -32.70 -15.60 -32.09
CA GLU A 307 -33.29 -16.25 -30.92
C GLU A 307 -33.71 -15.22 -29.86
N LEU A 308 -32.92 -14.13 -29.64
CA LEU A 308 -33.28 -13.04 -28.74
C LEU A 308 -34.50 -12.22 -29.25
N GLU A 309 -34.65 -12.07 -30.58
CA GLU A 309 -35.77 -11.36 -31.20
C GLU A 309 -37.11 -12.14 -31.11
N ASP A 310 -37.04 -13.47 -31.04
CA ASP A 310 -38.22 -14.34 -31.00
C ASP A 310 -38.86 -14.45 -29.60
N ILE A 311 -38.14 -14.01 -28.55
CA ILE A 311 -38.70 -14.06 -27.19
C ILE A 311 -39.81 -13.05 -26.99
N GLU A 312 -40.96 -13.56 -26.52
CA GLU A 312 -42.05 -12.72 -26.09
C GLU A 312 -41.83 -12.14 -24.70
N ASN A 313 -42.21 -10.87 -24.52
CA ASN A 313 -42.22 -10.24 -23.20
C ASN A 313 -43.44 -10.75 -22.38
N PRO A 314 -43.22 -11.44 -21.24
CA PRO A 314 -44.31 -11.94 -20.42
C PRO A 314 -45.09 -10.84 -19.65
N GLY A 315 -44.90 -9.56 -20.02
CA GLY A 315 -45.51 -8.41 -19.33
C GLY A 315 -44.76 -7.94 -18.10
N LYS A 316 -43.63 -8.57 -17.77
CA LYS A 316 -42.74 -8.23 -16.64
C LYS A 316 -41.32 -8.03 -17.16
N ASP A 317 -40.87 -6.79 -17.20
CA ASP A 317 -39.60 -6.39 -17.81
C ASP A 317 -38.38 -7.09 -17.18
N ARG A 318 -38.38 -7.25 -15.86
CA ARG A 318 -37.30 -7.95 -15.12
C ARG A 318 -37.19 -9.42 -15.55
N ILE A 319 -38.30 -10.13 -15.64
CA ILE A 319 -38.32 -11.54 -16.07
C ILE A 319 -37.88 -11.64 -17.54
N TYR A 320 -38.32 -10.69 -18.36
CA TYR A 320 -37.91 -10.65 -19.76
C TYR A 320 -36.40 -10.50 -19.92
N LEU A 321 -35.78 -9.54 -19.23
CA LEU A 321 -34.32 -9.34 -19.26
C LEU A 321 -33.56 -10.55 -18.75
N LEU A 322 -34.03 -11.20 -17.69
CA LEU A 322 -33.41 -12.44 -17.19
C LEU A 322 -33.52 -13.59 -18.19
N ASN A 323 -34.64 -13.70 -18.94
CA ASN A 323 -34.78 -14.71 -19.98
C ASN A 323 -33.85 -14.44 -21.18
N LEU A 324 -33.66 -13.17 -21.58
CA LEU A 324 -32.68 -12.80 -22.58
C LEU A 324 -31.24 -13.18 -22.17
N LEU A 325 -30.86 -12.92 -20.92
CA LEU A 325 -29.58 -13.33 -20.36
C LEU A 325 -29.37 -14.85 -20.39
N LYS A 326 -30.40 -15.63 -20.01
CA LYS A 326 -30.33 -17.11 -20.08
C LYS A 326 -29.99 -17.60 -21.48
N ILE A 327 -30.52 -16.96 -22.53
CA ILE A 327 -30.20 -17.34 -23.91
C ILE A 327 -28.76 -17.02 -24.24
N ILE A 328 -28.28 -15.83 -23.92
CA ILE A 328 -26.87 -15.49 -24.15
C ILE A 328 -25.97 -16.53 -23.50
N TYR A 329 -26.22 -16.87 -22.25
CA TYR A 329 -25.42 -17.86 -21.52
C TYR A 329 -25.52 -19.26 -22.10
N SER A 330 -26.71 -19.69 -22.57
CA SER A 330 -26.82 -21.00 -23.28
C SER A 330 -26.00 -21.05 -24.57
N HIS A 331 -25.76 -19.91 -25.20
CA HIS A 331 -24.88 -19.83 -26.38
C HIS A 331 -23.41 -19.89 -25.99
N PHE A 332 -22.98 -19.30 -24.88
CA PHE A 332 -21.61 -19.48 -24.36
C PHE A 332 -21.32 -20.96 -24.07
N GLU A 333 -22.23 -21.67 -23.41
CA GLU A 333 -22.08 -23.11 -23.13
C GLU A 333 -21.93 -23.96 -24.41
N LYS A 334 -22.72 -23.69 -25.45
CA LYS A 334 -22.64 -24.40 -26.73
C LYS A 334 -21.29 -24.26 -27.41
N GLU A 335 -20.60 -23.14 -27.18
CA GLU A 335 -19.29 -22.85 -27.76
C GLU A 335 -18.13 -23.48 -26.96
N LYS A 336 -18.38 -24.19 -25.87
CA LYS A 336 -17.37 -24.80 -24.98
C LYS A 336 -16.22 -23.82 -24.62
N LEU A 337 -16.56 -22.57 -24.47
CA LEU A 337 -15.62 -21.58 -23.99
C LEU A 337 -15.31 -21.91 -22.52
N ASP A 338 -14.03 -21.88 -22.14
CA ASP A 338 -13.54 -22.17 -20.78
C ASP A 338 -14.06 -21.23 -19.69
N TYR A 339 -15.10 -20.46 -20.00
CA TYR A 339 -15.86 -19.69 -19.03
C TYR A 339 -16.72 -20.66 -18.24
N ALA A 340 -16.16 -21.08 -17.12
CA ALA A 340 -16.75 -22.02 -16.21
C ALA A 340 -18.21 -21.67 -15.89
N ASP A 341 -19.07 -22.70 -15.97
CA ASP A 341 -20.29 -22.81 -15.23
C ASP A 341 -21.28 -21.63 -15.31
N MET A 342 -21.89 -21.47 -16.51
CA MET A 342 -22.88 -20.44 -16.78
C MET A 342 -24.08 -20.47 -15.82
N GLU A 343 -24.38 -21.63 -15.22
CA GLU A 343 -25.37 -21.75 -14.18
C GLU A 343 -24.97 -20.94 -12.94
N ASN A 344 -23.68 -20.92 -12.60
CA ASN A 344 -23.16 -20.15 -11.48
C ASN A 344 -23.33 -18.62 -11.70
N TYR A 345 -23.13 -18.13 -12.91
CA TYR A 345 -23.35 -16.70 -13.22
C TYR A 345 -24.80 -16.26 -13.01
N LEU A 346 -25.75 -17.02 -13.53
CA LEU A 346 -27.18 -16.72 -13.35
C LEU A 346 -27.60 -16.87 -11.89
N ASN A 347 -27.04 -17.84 -11.17
CA ASN A 347 -27.28 -18.01 -9.75
C ASN A 347 -26.70 -16.84 -8.94
N ALA A 348 -25.48 -16.39 -9.26
CA ALA A 348 -24.86 -15.22 -8.65
C ALA A 348 -25.69 -13.94 -8.92
N LEU A 349 -26.14 -13.73 -10.16
CA LEU A 349 -27.00 -12.63 -10.53
C LEU A 349 -28.31 -12.65 -9.76
N ASN A 350 -28.99 -13.79 -9.68
CA ASN A 350 -30.24 -13.92 -8.92
C ASN A 350 -30.05 -13.67 -7.42
N LYS A 351 -28.95 -14.14 -6.82
CA LYS A 351 -28.59 -13.83 -5.42
C LYS A 351 -28.36 -12.33 -5.25
N LEU A 352 -27.59 -11.69 -6.13
CA LEU A 352 -27.36 -10.26 -6.08
C LEU A 352 -28.68 -9.47 -6.10
N LEU A 353 -29.58 -9.81 -7.03
CA LEU A 353 -30.89 -9.17 -7.12
C LEU A 353 -31.70 -9.39 -5.82
N THR A 354 -31.63 -10.58 -5.22
CA THR A 354 -32.28 -10.87 -3.94
C THR A 354 -31.75 -9.98 -2.81
N TYR A 355 -30.43 -9.75 -2.75
CA TYR A 355 -29.84 -8.83 -1.77
C TYR A 355 -30.23 -7.37 -2.03
N ILE A 356 -30.25 -6.94 -3.30
CA ILE A 356 -30.71 -5.59 -3.68
C ILE A 356 -32.19 -5.40 -3.29
N ASP A 357 -33.04 -6.40 -3.50
CA ASP A 357 -34.47 -6.34 -3.15
C ASP A 357 -34.71 -6.21 -1.63
N ARG A 358 -33.79 -6.69 -0.78
CA ARG A 358 -33.87 -6.56 0.69
C ARG A 358 -33.51 -5.15 1.20
N LEU A 359 -32.84 -4.32 0.38
CA LEU A 359 -32.51 -2.95 0.80
C LEU A 359 -33.77 -2.08 0.92
N PRO A 360 -33.81 -1.13 1.88
CA PRO A 360 -34.90 -0.15 1.99
C PRO A 360 -35.03 0.76 0.76
N ASP A 361 -36.29 1.02 0.35
CA ASP A 361 -36.58 1.85 -0.83
C ASP A 361 -36.00 3.28 -0.73
N LYS A 362 -35.88 3.81 0.50
CA LYS A 362 -35.28 5.15 0.75
C LYS A 362 -33.84 5.31 0.26
N TYR A 363 -33.12 4.20 0.02
CA TYR A 363 -31.75 4.24 -0.48
C TYR A 363 -31.65 4.41 -1.99
N PHE A 364 -32.74 4.19 -2.70
CA PHE A 364 -32.75 4.21 -4.16
C PHE A 364 -33.04 5.59 -4.73
N SER A 365 -32.32 5.92 -5.79
CA SER A 365 -32.59 7.02 -6.71
C SER A 365 -32.50 6.48 -8.14
N GLU A 366 -32.75 7.30 -9.16
CA GLU A 366 -32.91 6.84 -10.56
C GLU A 366 -31.84 5.85 -11.05
N ASN A 367 -30.55 6.15 -10.79
CA ASN A 367 -29.42 5.33 -11.25
C ASN A 367 -28.43 5.03 -10.12
N LYS A 368 -28.84 5.21 -8.88
CA LYS A 368 -27.92 5.16 -7.73
C LYS A 368 -28.63 4.64 -6.49
N ILE A 369 -27.95 3.77 -5.76
CA ILE A 369 -28.26 3.44 -4.38
C ILE A 369 -27.28 4.23 -3.50
N THR A 370 -27.79 4.93 -2.50
CA THR A 370 -26.99 5.70 -1.54
C THR A 370 -27.33 5.26 -0.14
N ILE A 371 -26.38 4.62 0.51
CA ILE A 371 -26.54 4.03 1.84
C ILE A 371 -25.69 4.83 2.83
N PRO A 372 -26.31 5.58 3.77
CA PRO A 372 -25.55 6.28 4.80
C PRO A 372 -24.88 5.26 5.74
N VAL A 373 -23.61 5.48 6.07
CA VAL A 373 -22.91 4.61 7.02
C VAL A 373 -23.17 5.11 8.43
N GLY A 374 -23.95 4.33 9.18
CA GLY A 374 -24.35 4.62 10.57
C GLY A 374 -23.33 4.15 11.60
N LYS A 375 -23.82 4.03 12.86
CA LYS A 375 -23.07 3.49 14.00
C LYS A 375 -23.18 1.96 14.12
N GLU A 376 -24.16 1.38 13.48
CA GLU A 376 -24.45 -0.05 13.47
C GLU A 376 -24.49 -0.57 12.05
N GLU A 377 -24.06 -1.81 11.87
CA GLU A 377 -24.13 -2.49 10.58
C GLU A 377 -25.59 -2.88 10.29
N GLU A 378 -26.10 -2.48 9.14
CA GLU A 378 -27.39 -2.98 8.65
C GLU A 378 -27.18 -4.35 7.99
N GLU A 379 -27.88 -5.39 8.45
CA GLU A 379 -27.72 -6.77 7.97
C GLU A 379 -27.87 -6.88 6.45
N ALA A 380 -28.91 -6.25 5.88
CA ALA A 380 -29.14 -6.29 4.44
C ALA A 380 -27.99 -5.65 3.63
N VAL A 381 -27.36 -4.59 4.16
CA VAL A 381 -26.21 -3.92 3.54
C VAL A 381 -24.97 -4.79 3.67
N SER A 382 -24.72 -5.32 4.87
CA SER A 382 -23.59 -6.21 5.16
C SER A 382 -23.63 -7.46 4.27
N ASP A 383 -24.80 -8.09 4.15
CA ASP A 383 -24.98 -9.27 3.29
C ASP A 383 -24.72 -8.97 1.81
N LEU A 384 -25.24 -7.83 1.31
CA LEU A 384 -24.99 -7.41 -0.07
C LEU A 384 -23.50 -7.16 -0.32
N LEU A 385 -22.83 -6.38 0.54
CA LEU A 385 -21.42 -6.04 0.35
C LEU A 385 -20.50 -7.25 0.51
N LYS A 386 -20.76 -8.14 1.49
CA LYS A 386 -20.04 -9.42 1.61
C LYS A 386 -20.21 -10.28 0.36
N PHE A 387 -21.43 -10.40 -0.12
CA PHE A 387 -21.70 -11.19 -1.31
C PHE A 387 -20.93 -10.63 -2.53
N ILE A 388 -20.89 -9.31 -2.69
CA ILE A 388 -20.12 -8.68 -3.78
C ILE A 388 -18.62 -8.92 -3.60
N ASP A 389 -18.09 -8.84 -2.39
CA ASP A 389 -16.67 -9.07 -2.11
C ASP A 389 -16.28 -10.56 -2.26
N ASP A 390 -17.20 -11.49 -2.01
CA ASP A 390 -16.98 -12.95 -2.07
C ASP A 390 -17.08 -13.53 -3.50
N ILE A 391 -17.80 -12.84 -4.40
CA ILE A 391 -17.89 -13.28 -5.80
C ILE A 391 -16.48 -13.20 -6.42
N SER A 392 -16.04 -14.28 -7.10
CA SER A 392 -14.75 -14.30 -7.78
C SER A 392 -14.66 -13.21 -8.85
N LEU A 393 -13.47 -12.67 -9.10
CA LEU A 393 -13.26 -11.61 -10.10
C LEU A 393 -13.70 -12.04 -11.50
N ASP A 394 -13.57 -13.33 -11.81
CA ASP A 394 -13.98 -13.89 -13.10
C ASP A 394 -15.51 -13.90 -13.27
N GLU A 395 -16.25 -14.04 -12.18
CA GLU A 395 -17.73 -13.95 -12.14
C GLU A 395 -18.25 -12.51 -12.12
N ILE A 396 -17.39 -11.55 -11.74
CA ILE A 396 -17.76 -10.14 -11.52
C ILE A 396 -17.45 -9.24 -12.73
N ASP A 397 -16.68 -9.66 -13.71
CA ASP A 397 -16.26 -8.77 -14.81
C ASP A 397 -17.45 -8.02 -15.42
N TYR A 398 -18.56 -8.70 -15.66
CA TYR A 398 -19.78 -8.06 -16.17
C TYR A 398 -20.45 -7.15 -15.14
N LEU A 399 -20.39 -7.52 -13.86
CA LEU A 399 -20.94 -6.73 -12.76
C LEU A 399 -20.16 -5.42 -12.59
N ASN A 400 -18.83 -5.49 -12.59
CA ASN A 400 -17.95 -4.32 -12.48
C ASN A 400 -18.10 -3.36 -13.65
N ASN A 401 -18.48 -3.87 -14.82
CA ASN A 401 -18.79 -3.05 -15.99
C ASN A 401 -20.21 -2.45 -15.96
N ALA A 402 -21.13 -3.05 -15.21
CA ALA A 402 -22.50 -2.58 -15.10
C ALA A 402 -22.73 -1.58 -13.96
N ILE A 403 -22.05 -1.78 -12.81
CA ILE A 403 -22.19 -0.94 -11.63
C ILE A 403 -20.83 -0.54 -11.06
N LYS A 404 -20.79 0.65 -10.45
CA LYS A 404 -19.64 1.13 -9.69
C LYS A 404 -20.02 1.25 -8.21
N ILE A 405 -19.22 0.62 -7.35
CA ILE A 405 -19.34 0.72 -5.90
C ILE A 405 -18.24 1.65 -5.40
N SER A 406 -18.60 2.63 -4.59
CA SER A 406 -17.65 3.57 -3.99
C SER A 406 -18.16 4.04 -2.63
N ILE A 407 -17.25 4.49 -1.80
CA ILE A 407 -17.59 5.23 -0.58
C ILE A 407 -17.33 6.70 -0.87
N GLU A 408 -18.36 7.54 -0.64
CA GLU A 408 -18.33 8.95 -0.99
C GLU A 408 -18.75 9.83 0.21
N PRO A 409 -18.24 11.06 0.32
CA PRO A 409 -17.15 11.66 -0.45
C PRO A 409 -15.79 11.33 0.17
N MET A 410 -14.78 11.04 -0.66
CA MET A 410 -13.41 10.81 -0.22
C MET A 410 -12.41 11.41 -1.20
N SER A 411 -11.34 12.01 -0.68
CA SER A 411 -10.13 12.29 -1.43
C SER A 411 -9.32 10.99 -1.64
N SER A 412 -8.44 10.97 -2.63
CA SER A 412 -7.56 9.81 -2.88
C SER A 412 -6.68 9.44 -1.67
N GLY A 413 -6.26 10.43 -0.88
CA GLY A 413 -5.49 10.20 0.35
C GLY A 413 -6.32 9.57 1.46
N GLU A 414 -7.55 10.03 1.65
CA GLU A 414 -8.51 9.42 2.60
C GLU A 414 -8.85 7.99 2.19
N GLU A 415 -9.06 7.75 0.89
CA GLU A 415 -9.30 6.40 0.39
C GLU A 415 -8.11 5.47 0.67
N ALA A 416 -6.88 5.93 0.46
CA ALA A 416 -5.68 5.16 0.76
C ALA A 416 -5.59 4.78 2.25
N LEU A 417 -5.87 5.71 3.16
CA LEU A 417 -5.92 5.44 4.61
C LEU A 417 -7.02 4.45 4.97
N ILE A 418 -8.23 4.65 4.47
CA ILE A 418 -9.36 3.75 4.71
C ILE A 418 -9.07 2.35 4.18
N ASN A 419 -8.43 2.22 3.04
CA ASN A 419 -8.01 0.94 2.50
C ASN A 419 -7.03 0.22 3.45
N ILE A 420 -6.03 0.92 3.97
CA ILE A 420 -5.05 0.35 4.91
C ILE A 420 -5.73 -0.04 6.22
N PHE A 421 -6.51 0.84 6.83
CA PHE A 421 -7.19 0.55 8.10
C PHE A 421 -8.26 -0.52 7.96
N SER A 422 -8.98 -0.57 6.84
CA SER A 422 -9.93 -1.65 6.55
C SER A 422 -9.23 -2.99 6.42
N ALA A 423 -8.07 -3.03 5.74
CA ALA A 423 -7.27 -4.23 5.65
C ALA A 423 -6.73 -4.68 7.02
N MET A 424 -6.26 -3.73 7.85
CA MET A 424 -5.80 -4.02 9.20
C MET A 424 -6.95 -4.56 10.07
N LEU A 425 -8.09 -3.86 10.12
CA LEU A 425 -9.26 -4.30 10.90
C LEU A 425 -9.72 -5.69 10.46
N PHE A 426 -9.87 -5.88 9.16
CA PHE A 426 -10.28 -7.16 8.60
C PHE A 426 -9.33 -8.29 8.98
N GLY A 427 -8.01 -8.07 8.87
CA GLY A 427 -6.99 -9.05 9.25
C GLY A 427 -7.04 -9.39 10.74
N ILE A 428 -7.12 -8.37 11.60
CA ILE A 428 -7.20 -8.53 13.05
C ILE A 428 -8.43 -9.34 13.47
N GLU A 429 -9.59 -9.06 12.86
CA GLU A 429 -10.85 -9.74 13.19
C GLU A 429 -10.96 -11.17 12.68
N GLN A 430 -10.16 -11.57 11.68
CA GLN A 430 -10.13 -12.97 11.21
C GLN A 430 -9.70 -13.93 12.31
N LYS A 431 -9.06 -13.45 13.36
CA LYS A 431 -8.65 -14.27 14.48
C LYS A 431 -9.65 -14.13 15.65
N ARG A 432 -10.34 -15.20 15.96
CA ARG A 432 -11.24 -15.27 17.13
C ARG A 432 -10.41 -15.36 18.42
N ASN A 433 -10.54 -14.35 19.31
CA ASN A 433 -9.98 -14.30 20.67
C ASN A 433 -8.44 -14.48 20.77
N PRO A 434 -7.64 -13.53 20.31
CA PRO A 434 -6.21 -13.52 20.60
C PRO A 434 -5.94 -13.06 22.03
N LYS A 435 -6.17 -13.94 23.03
CA LYS A 435 -5.89 -13.57 24.42
C LYS A 435 -4.40 -13.36 24.62
N ASN A 436 -4.00 -12.11 24.94
CA ASN A 436 -2.62 -11.70 25.26
C ASN A 436 -1.56 -12.00 24.19
N GLU A 437 -1.96 -12.16 22.95
CA GLU A 437 -1.00 -12.37 21.85
C GLU A 437 -0.36 -11.06 21.40
N LYS A 438 0.83 -11.15 20.82
CA LYS A 438 1.49 -10.04 20.13
C LYS A 438 1.37 -10.25 18.62
N ALA A 439 1.24 -9.15 17.88
CA ALA A 439 1.16 -9.20 16.42
C ALA A 439 2.28 -8.38 15.78
N ILE A 440 2.73 -8.81 14.61
CA ILE A 440 3.67 -8.06 13.77
C ILE A 440 2.92 -7.58 12.54
N ILE A 441 2.99 -6.29 12.25
CA ILE A 441 2.39 -5.67 11.07
C ILE A 441 3.51 -5.22 10.14
N LEU A 442 3.55 -5.82 8.95
CA LEU A 442 4.49 -5.46 7.89
C LEU A 442 3.78 -4.57 6.88
N MET A 443 4.33 -3.41 6.58
CA MET A 443 3.76 -2.46 5.61
C MET A 443 4.81 -2.12 4.54
N ASP A 444 4.48 -2.41 3.27
CA ASP A 444 5.36 -2.09 2.15
C ASP A 444 4.91 -0.80 1.47
N GLU A 445 5.66 0.28 1.68
CA GLU A 445 5.44 1.61 1.12
C GLU A 445 3.96 2.08 1.27
N PRO A 446 3.40 2.11 2.49
CA PRO A 446 1.99 2.41 2.70
C PRO A 446 1.61 3.83 2.26
N ASP A 447 2.58 4.73 2.17
CA ASP A 447 2.43 6.15 1.89
C ASP A 447 2.56 6.55 0.41
N VAL A 448 2.79 5.58 -0.51
CA VAL A 448 3.03 5.84 -1.95
C VAL A 448 1.90 6.65 -2.62
N PHE A 449 0.64 6.41 -2.24
CA PHE A 449 -0.50 7.10 -2.83
C PHE A 449 -1.02 8.27 -1.97
N MET A 450 -0.30 8.62 -0.90
CA MET A 450 -0.73 9.65 0.04
C MET A 450 -0.20 11.03 -0.35
N HIS A 451 -1.04 12.05 -0.15
CA HIS A 451 -0.56 13.43 -0.13
C HIS A 451 0.43 13.62 1.02
N PRO A 452 1.48 14.47 0.90
CA PRO A 452 2.46 14.69 1.96
C PRO A 452 1.87 14.94 3.35
N GLU A 453 0.74 15.62 3.46
CA GLU A 453 0.05 15.85 4.73
C GLU A 453 -0.46 14.54 5.36
N TRP A 454 -0.96 13.61 4.57
CA TRP A 454 -1.37 12.28 5.05
C TRP A 454 -0.17 11.43 5.47
N SER A 455 0.93 11.50 4.71
CA SER A 455 2.18 10.83 5.09
C SER A 455 2.73 11.36 6.42
N ARG A 456 2.55 12.67 6.68
CA ARG A 456 2.98 13.32 7.92
C ARG A 456 2.24 12.82 9.16
N VAL A 457 0.97 12.52 9.05
CA VAL A 457 0.14 12.05 10.18
C VAL A 457 0.02 10.52 10.25
N PHE A 458 0.53 9.81 9.27
CA PHE A 458 0.29 8.38 9.05
C PHE A 458 0.58 7.51 10.27
N LEU A 459 1.79 7.60 10.85
CA LEU A 459 2.14 6.78 12.03
C LEU A 459 1.29 7.12 13.24
N SER A 460 0.99 8.39 13.46
CA SER A 460 0.10 8.83 14.53
C SER A 460 -1.30 8.24 14.38
N GLU A 461 -1.84 8.25 13.16
CA GLU A 461 -3.15 7.65 12.86
C GLU A 461 -3.15 6.12 13.04
N VAL A 462 -2.09 5.44 12.62
CA VAL A 462 -1.92 3.99 12.85
C VAL A 462 -1.88 3.68 14.35
N PHE A 463 -1.14 4.46 15.14
CA PHE A 463 -1.06 4.25 16.59
C PHE A 463 -2.42 4.49 17.26
N ASN A 464 -3.11 5.56 16.89
CA ASN A 464 -4.45 5.86 17.40
C ASN A 464 -5.44 4.75 17.05
N PHE A 465 -5.39 4.25 15.82
CA PHE A 465 -6.22 3.13 15.36
C PHE A 465 -5.98 1.87 16.20
N LEU A 466 -4.72 1.45 16.37
CA LEU A 466 -4.37 0.26 17.14
C LEU A 466 -4.69 0.37 18.64
N LYS A 467 -4.75 1.57 19.20
CA LYS A 467 -5.19 1.81 20.58
C LYS A 467 -6.70 1.65 20.76
N ILE A 468 -7.47 2.07 19.75
CA ILE A 468 -8.93 2.11 19.83
C ILE A 468 -9.54 0.75 19.57
N ILE A 469 -8.86 -0.10 18.78
CA ILE A 469 -9.37 -1.43 18.46
C ILE A 469 -9.45 -2.30 19.71
N GLU A 470 -10.65 -2.81 19.98
CA GLU A 470 -10.93 -3.83 20.98
C GLU A 470 -10.71 -5.23 20.40
N ASP A 471 -9.46 -5.66 20.27
CA ASP A 471 -9.07 -6.84 19.51
C ASP A 471 -8.49 -7.99 20.35
N GLY A 472 -8.20 -7.75 21.62
CA GLY A 472 -7.60 -8.74 22.53
C GLY A 472 -6.09 -8.95 22.34
N TYR A 473 -5.43 -8.31 21.35
CA TYR A 473 -3.97 -8.33 21.27
C TYR A 473 -3.33 -7.52 22.40
N HIS A 474 -2.21 -8.05 22.92
CA HIS A 474 -1.45 -7.36 23.96
C HIS A 474 -0.72 -6.15 23.37
N SER A 475 0.01 -6.36 22.28
CA SER A 475 0.75 -5.29 21.60
C SER A 475 1.09 -5.63 20.15
N TYR A 476 1.45 -4.59 19.40
CA TYR A 476 1.85 -4.66 18.00
C TYR A 476 3.30 -4.22 17.82
N GLN A 477 4.03 -4.94 16.97
CA GLN A 477 5.31 -4.50 16.40
C GLN A 477 5.10 -4.16 14.93
N LEU A 478 5.54 -2.96 14.51
CA LEU A 478 5.40 -2.48 13.15
C LEU A 478 6.74 -2.53 12.43
N VAL A 479 6.74 -3.03 11.19
CA VAL A 479 7.88 -2.95 10.26
C VAL A 479 7.39 -2.29 8.99
N VAL A 480 7.92 -1.11 8.68
CA VAL A 480 7.44 -0.26 7.59
C VAL A 480 8.58 0.01 6.61
N THR A 481 8.38 -0.24 5.33
CA THR A 481 9.27 0.31 4.30
C THR A 481 8.68 1.62 3.80
N THR A 482 9.51 2.63 3.54
CA THR A 482 9.03 3.91 3.05
C THR A 482 10.10 4.69 2.30
N HIS A 483 9.63 5.63 1.49
CA HIS A 483 10.41 6.73 0.90
C HIS A 483 10.04 8.08 1.52
N SER A 484 9.16 8.12 2.52
CA SER A 484 8.69 9.36 3.13
C SER A 484 9.63 9.86 4.24
N PRO A 485 10.15 11.08 4.15
CA PRO A 485 10.92 11.68 5.22
C PRO A 485 10.07 11.97 6.46
N PHE A 486 8.74 12.07 6.33
CA PHE A 486 7.83 12.29 7.45
C PHE A 486 7.82 11.10 8.40
N ILE A 487 7.67 9.87 7.87
CA ILE A 487 7.68 8.64 8.67
C ILE A 487 9.03 8.48 9.39
N VAL A 488 10.13 8.84 8.72
CA VAL A 488 11.48 8.81 9.33
C VAL A 488 11.63 9.85 10.42
N SER A 489 11.03 11.04 10.26
CA SER A 489 11.05 12.10 11.26
C SER A 489 10.33 11.73 12.56
N ASP A 490 9.39 10.79 12.53
CA ASP A 490 8.66 10.32 13.70
C ASP A 490 9.44 9.30 14.55
N LEU A 491 10.59 8.81 14.06
CA LEU A 491 11.31 7.71 14.69
C LEU A 491 12.76 8.06 15.05
N PRO A 492 13.28 7.53 16.19
CA PRO A 492 14.70 7.62 16.50
C PRO A 492 15.53 6.81 15.51
N LYS A 493 16.80 7.16 15.37
CA LYS A 493 17.74 6.46 14.47
C LYS A 493 17.85 4.95 14.73
N ASP A 494 17.74 4.54 15.99
CA ASP A 494 17.84 3.14 16.40
C ASP A 494 16.65 2.27 15.90
N ASN A 495 15.59 2.94 15.44
CA ASN A 495 14.41 2.34 14.83
C ASN A 495 14.44 2.39 13.28
N ILE A 496 15.58 2.79 12.69
CA ILE A 496 15.70 2.96 11.24
C ILE A 496 16.79 2.06 10.70
N ILE A 497 16.45 1.24 9.73
CA ILE A 497 17.37 0.43 8.93
C ILE A 497 17.56 1.13 7.59
N THR A 498 18.78 1.58 7.33
CA THR A 498 19.12 2.23 6.06
C THR A 498 19.84 1.25 5.16
N ILE A 499 19.34 1.04 3.93
CA ILE A 499 19.92 0.12 2.96
C ILE A 499 20.22 0.81 1.64
N GLU A 500 21.35 0.47 1.06
CA GLU A 500 21.76 0.89 -0.28
C GLU A 500 21.99 -0.31 -1.19
N LYS A 501 21.94 -0.03 -2.48
CA LYS A 501 22.40 -0.95 -3.51
C LYS A 501 23.82 -0.58 -3.87
N ASN A 502 24.77 -1.48 -3.62
CA ASN A 502 26.12 -1.33 -4.10
C ASN A 502 26.13 -1.23 -5.64
N LEU A 503 26.84 -0.25 -6.18
CA LEU A 503 26.85 0.03 -7.61
C LEU A 503 27.70 -0.96 -8.42
N ASP A 504 28.68 -1.60 -7.78
CA ASP A 504 29.63 -2.49 -8.45
C ASP A 504 29.05 -3.89 -8.67
N ASP A 505 28.40 -4.45 -7.65
CA ASP A 505 27.86 -5.83 -7.68
C ASP A 505 26.32 -5.91 -7.59
N GLY A 506 25.66 -4.79 -7.33
CA GLY A 506 24.19 -4.70 -7.23
C GLY A 506 23.62 -5.27 -5.95
N LEU A 507 24.44 -5.63 -4.98
CA LEU A 507 24.03 -6.21 -3.70
C LEU A 507 23.49 -5.15 -2.73
N CYS A 508 22.68 -5.62 -1.79
CA CYS A 508 22.15 -4.82 -0.69
C CYS A 508 23.19 -4.67 0.42
N GLU A 509 23.44 -3.46 0.85
CA GLU A 509 24.29 -3.13 1.99
C GLU A 509 23.51 -2.33 3.04
N VAL A 510 23.77 -2.61 4.33
CA VAL A 510 23.25 -1.80 5.45
C VAL A 510 24.19 -0.64 5.70
N VAL A 511 23.67 0.56 5.57
CA VAL A 511 24.42 1.80 5.83
C VAL A 511 24.17 2.23 7.27
N GLN A 512 25.24 2.31 8.06
CA GLN A 512 25.13 2.81 9.43
C GLN A 512 24.98 4.34 9.42
N LEU A 513 23.97 4.84 10.12
CA LEU A 513 23.80 6.27 10.36
C LEU A 513 24.90 6.75 11.32
N ASN A 514 25.55 7.88 11.02
CA ASN A 514 26.58 8.46 11.88
C ASN A 514 26.07 8.69 13.30
N ASN A 515 26.95 8.50 14.30
CA ASN A 515 26.55 8.62 15.72
C ASN A 515 26.03 10.00 16.11
N GLN A 516 26.40 11.05 15.40
CA GLN A 516 25.97 12.44 15.66
C GLN A 516 24.63 12.80 15.02
N GLU A 517 24.12 11.96 14.12
CA GLU A 517 22.88 12.24 13.39
C GLU A 517 21.68 11.66 14.10
N GLN A 518 20.69 12.49 14.36
CA GLN A 518 19.38 12.09 14.89
C GLN A 518 18.32 12.22 13.79
N THR A 519 17.26 11.41 13.89
CA THR A 519 16.15 11.43 12.93
C THR A 519 14.86 11.91 13.54
N PHE A 520 14.63 11.64 14.82
CA PHE A 520 13.43 12.04 15.54
C PHE A 520 13.29 13.57 15.57
N ALA A 521 12.13 14.06 15.10
CA ALA A 521 11.81 15.49 14.96
C ALA A 521 12.80 16.28 14.06
N SER A 522 13.54 15.59 13.18
CA SER A 522 14.45 16.24 12.24
C SER A 522 13.71 16.94 11.11
N ASN A 523 14.28 18.04 10.61
CA ASN A 523 13.75 18.75 9.45
C ASN A 523 13.78 17.85 8.21
N ILE A 524 12.68 17.83 7.45
CA ILE A 524 12.50 17.01 6.24
C ILE A 524 13.60 17.28 5.21
N HIS A 525 13.98 18.56 5.03
CA HIS A 525 15.03 18.92 4.06
C HIS A 525 16.38 18.29 4.43
N SER A 526 16.73 18.28 5.72
CA SER A 526 17.95 17.61 6.19
C SER A 526 17.89 16.09 6.01
N LEU A 527 16.70 15.50 6.23
CA LEU A 527 16.50 14.06 6.01
C LEU A 527 16.61 13.70 4.53
N LEU A 528 16.01 14.47 3.62
CA LEU A 528 16.07 14.24 2.19
C LEU A 528 17.51 14.33 1.65
N SER A 529 18.28 15.35 2.07
CA SER A 529 19.64 15.53 1.61
C SER A 529 20.64 14.51 2.17
N ASN A 530 20.43 14.07 3.43
CA ASN A 530 21.41 13.24 4.13
C ASN A 530 21.02 11.76 4.22
N LYS A 531 19.71 11.44 4.26
CA LYS A 531 19.22 10.08 4.59
C LYS A 531 18.59 9.33 3.42
N PHE A 532 17.95 10.05 2.49
CA PHE A 532 17.29 9.44 1.34
C PHE A 532 18.18 9.33 0.11
N PHE A 533 19.49 9.53 0.27
CA PHE A 533 20.49 9.40 -0.80
C PHE A 533 20.17 10.21 -2.06
N MET A 534 19.53 11.36 -1.87
CA MET A 534 19.23 12.26 -2.98
C MET A 534 20.47 13.05 -3.35
N ASN A 535 20.82 13.06 -4.64
CA ASN A 535 21.93 13.86 -5.16
C ASN A 535 21.62 15.37 -5.14
N SER A 536 20.33 15.72 -5.09
CA SER A 536 19.85 17.10 -5.05
C SER A 536 18.41 17.15 -4.54
N THR A 537 18.06 18.21 -3.83
CA THR A 537 16.67 18.53 -3.46
C THR A 537 15.96 19.37 -4.53
N MET A 538 16.66 19.65 -5.64
CA MET A 538 16.15 20.39 -6.80
C MET A 538 15.80 19.42 -7.93
N GLY A 539 14.74 19.69 -8.66
CA GLY A 539 14.37 18.91 -9.85
C GLY A 539 15.48 18.93 -10.91
N GLU A 540 15.77 17.79 -11.52
CA GLU A 540 16.91 17.59 -12.42
C GLU A 540 16.88 18.51 -13.64
N PHE A 541 15.69 18.80 -14.19
CA PHE A 541 15.54 19.76 -15.29
C PHE A 541 15.98 21.17 -14.88
N ALA A 542 15.53 21.64 -13.72
CA ALA A 542 15.92 22.94 -13.17
C ALA A 542 17.42 22.99 -12.88
N ARG A 543 17.97 21.94 -12.26
CA ARG A 543 19.40 21.79 -12.00
C ARG A 543 20.21 21.87 -13.28
N GLY A 544 19.82 21.12 -14.32
CA GLY A 544 20.49 21.16 -15.62
C GLY A 544 20.49 22.56 -16.25
N LYS A 545 19.40 23.32 -16.13
CA LYS A 545 19.31 24.70 -16.60
C LYS A 545 20.22 25.63 -15.80
N ILE A 546 20.26 25.49 -14.48
CA ILE A 546 21.14 26.29 -13.61
C ILE A 546 22.60 25.96 -13.86
N ASP A 547 22.98 24.69 -13.98
CA ASP A 547 24.33 24.24 -14.29
C ASP A 547 24.78 24.79 -15.65
N HIS A 548 23.89 24.85 -16.65
CA HIS A 548 24.17 25.46 -17.93
C HIS A 548 24.46 26.95 -17.78
N VAL A 549 23.67 27.69 -17.03
CA VAL A 549 23.88 29.10 -16.73
C VAL A 549 25.22 29.30 -16.03
N ILE A 550 25.54 28.51 -14.99
CA ILE A 550 26.81 28.58 -14.26
C ILE A 550 27.98 28.33 -15.20
N LYS A 551 27.92 27.28 -16.03
CA LYS A 551 28.99 26.98 -17.03
C LYS A 551 29.17 28.11 -18.03
N THR A 552 28.06 28.65 -18.56
CA THR A 552 28.10 29.77 -19.53
C THR A 552 28.73 31.00 -18.90
N LEU A 553 28.38 31.34 -17.65
CA LEU A 553 28.95 32.49 -16.96
C LEU A 553 30.41 32.29 -16.52
N ASN A 554 30.85 31.06 -16.21
CA ASN A 554 32.21 30.79 -15.74
C ASN A 554 33.21 30.59 -16.86
N ASN A 555 32.86 29.89 -17.94
CA ASN A 555 33.79 29.41 -18.95
C ASN A 555 34.05 30.40 -20.07
N LYS A 556 33.22 31.43 -20.25
CA LYS A 556 33.38 32.43 -21.29
C LYS A 556 33.93 33.74 -20.75
N LEU A 557 34.81 34.38 -21.50
CA LEU A 557 35.24 35.77 -21.25
C LEU A 557 34.06 36.73 -21.48
N ASN A 558 34.06 37.87 -20.82
CA ASN A 558 32.99 38.88 -20.94
C ASN A 558 32.70 39.33 -22.39
N SER A 559 33.72 39.31 -23.23
CA SER A 559 33.64 39.67 -24.67
C SER A 559 33.07 38.54 -25.54
N GLU A 560 32.99 37.31 -25.03
CA GLU A 560 32.59 36.14 -25.78
C GLU A 560 31.12 35.74 -25.51
N LEU A 561 30.49 36.33 -24.49
CA LEU A 561 29.07 36.12 -24.21
C LEU A 561 28.22 36.87 -25.23
N THR A 562 27.46 36.13 -26.01
CA THR A 562 26.50 36.70 -26.96
C THR A 562 25.34 37.42 -26.26
N VAL A 563 24.64 38.28 -26.96
CA VAL A 563 23.47 38.99 -26.45
C VAL A 563 22.37 37.98 -26.06
N GLU A 564 22.23 36.95 -26.88
CA GLU A 564 21.22 35.89 -26.64
C GLU A 564 21.55 35.07 -25.38
N GLU A 565 22.81 34.68 -25.16
CA GLU A 565 23.24 33.96 -23.96
C GLU A 565 23.04 34.78 -22.68
N LYS A 566 23.30 36.08 -22.72
CA LYS A 566 23.02 36.99 -21.59
C LYS A 566 21.55 37.07 -21.29
N LYS A 567 20.70 37.17 -22.32
CA LYS A 567 19.25 37.20 -22.17
C LYS A 567 18.71 35.90 -21.57
N GLN A 568 19.10 34.74 -22.13
CA GLN A 568 18.70 33.43 -21.65
C GLN A 568 19.17 33.18 -20.21
N ALA A 569 20.41 33.53 -19.87
CA ALA A 569 20.91 33.41 -18.50
C ALA A 569 20.07 34.26 -17.52
N LYS A 570 19.74 35.50 -17.90
CA LYS A 570 18.95 36.40 -17.06
C LYS A 570 17.53 35.90 -16.88
N GLU A 571 16.86 35.42 -17.94
CA GLU A 571 15.53 34.84 -17.90
C GLU A 571 15.47 33.63 -16.93
N ILE A 572 16.48 32.74 -16.98
CA ILE A 572 16.55 31.59 -16.07
C ILE A 572 16.76 32.04 -14.61
N ILE A 573 17.69 32.99 -14.38
CA ILE A 573 17.96 33.51 -13.03
C ILE A 573 16.73 34.16 -12.43
N ASP A 574 15.94 34.89 -13.21
CA ASP A 574 14.77 35.62 -12.73
C ASP A 574 13.65 34.68 -12.24
N ILE A 575 13.54 33.46 -12.80
CA ILE A 575 12.56 32.45 -12.41
C ILE A 575 13.05 31.51 -11.30
N VAL A 576 14.32 31.59 -10.84
CA VAL A 576 14.81 30.78 -9.72
C VAL A 576 14.05 31.12 -8.45
N GLY A 577 13.46 30.09 -7.83
CA GLY A 577 12.64 30.24 -6.62
C GLY A 577 13.44 30.28 -5.34
N GLU A 578 14.65 29.68 -5.27
CA GLU A 578 15.49 29.66 -4.07
C GLU A 578 16.26 30.99 -3.93
N PRO A 579 15.97 31.79 -2.87
CA PRO A 579 16.53 33.15 -2.77
C PRO A 579 18.04 33.20 -2.73
N LEU A 580 18.72 32.32 -1.97
CA LEU A 580 20.17 32.29 -1.84
C LEU A 580 20.83 31.97 -3.19
N LEU A 581 20.31 30.96 -3.89
CA LEU A 581 20.79 30.56 -5.20
C LEU A 581 20.57 31.66 -6.22
N LYS A 582 19.40 32.27 -6.24
CA LYS A 582 19.06 33.40 -7.11
C LYS A 582 20.00 34.57 -6.91
N ASN A 583 20.28 34.95 -5.67
CA ASN A 583 21.19 36.04 -5.34
C ASN A 583 22.60 35.73 -5.80
N LYS A 584 23.08 34.48 -5.59
CA LYS A 584 24.43 34.08 -6.05
C LYS A 584 24.56 34.08 -7.56
N LEU A 585 23.56 33.58 -8.28
CA LEU A 585 23.51 33.60 -9.73
C LEU A 585 23.45 35.03 -10.29
N ASN A 586 22.65 35.90 -9.65
CA ASN A 586 22.62 37.33 -10.01
C ASN A 586 23.99 38.00 -9.80
N GLU A 587 24.67 37.72 -8.69
CA GLU A 587 26.02 38.22 -8.42
C GLU A 587 26.97 37.77 -9.53
N MET A 588 26.98 36.47 -9.88
CA MET A 588 27.80 35.93 -10.98
C MET A 588 27.47 36.61 -12.31
N TYR A 589 26.19 36.81 -12.62
CA TYR A 589 25.73 37.49 -13.84
C TYR A 589 26.19 38.94 -13.90
N LEU A 590 26.03 39.71 -12.80
CA LEU A 590 26.46 41.10 -12.71
C LEU A 590 27.99 41.26 -12.82
N LEU A 591 28.75 40.33 -12.21
CA LEU A 591 30.21 40.31 -12.35
C LEU A 591 30.67 40.09 -13.81
N LYS A 592 29.91 39.30 -14.58
CA LYS A 592 30.20 38.94 -15.97
C LYS A 592 29.57 39.88 -17.00
N THR A 593 28.76 40.85 -16.57
CA THR A 593 28.18 41.84 -17.50
C THR A 593 28.69 43.25 -17.17
N ARG A 594 28.83 44.11 -18.18
CA ARG A 594 29.30 45.50 -17.99
C ARG A 594 28.43 46.32 -17.02
N GLU A 595 27.21 45.88 -16.74
CA GLU A 595 26.30 46.52 -15.82
C GLU A 595 26.78 46.52 -14.36
N TYR A 596 27.54 45.50 -13.96
CA TYR A 596 28.12 45.43 -12.61
C TYR A 596 29.14 46.58 -12.38
N LYS A 597 30.03 46.79 -13.32
CA LYS A 597 30.99 47.91 -13.20
C LYS A 597 30.30 49.27 -13.11
N LYS A 598 29.20 49.43 -13.87
CA LYS A 598 28.41 50.66 -13.87
C LYS A 598 27.65 50.88 -12.57
N LYS A 599 27.17 49.79 -11.96
CA LYS A 599 26.46 49.83 -10.64
C LYS A 599 27.44 50.16 -9.51
N ILE A 600 28.57 49.47 -9.41
CA ILE A 600 29.62 49.76 -8.40
C ILE A 600 30.12 51.18 -8.51
N LEU A 601 30.40 51.67 -9.74
CA LEU A 601 30.82 53.03 -9.94
C LEU A 601 29.76 54.07 -9.51
N LYS A 602 28.47 53.75 -9.70
CA LYS A 602 27.39 54.65 -9.21
C LYS A 602 27.30 54.66 -7.68
N GLU A 603 27.37 53.47 -7.04
CA GLU A 603 27.36 53.36 -5.58
C GLU A 603 28.59 54.04 -4.96
N GLN A 604 29.76 53.95 -5.55
CA GLN A 604 30.96 54.69 -5.14
C GLN A 604 30.78 56.20 -5.30
N ILE A 605 30.20 56.66 -6.40
CA ILE A 605 29.91 58.08 -6.64
C ILE A 605 28.89 58.61 -5.60
N GLU A 606 27.84 57.84 -5.28
CA GLU A 606 26.87 58.21 -4.25
C GLU A 606 27.49 58.27 -2.84
N SER A 607 28.36 57.31 -2.49
CA SER A 607 29.10 57.30 -1.24
C SER A 607 30.04 58.48 -1.13
N LEU A 608 30.81 58.77 -2.17
CA LEU A 608 31.71 59.93 -2.21
C LEU A 608 30.94 61.24 -2.16
N ASN A 609 29.80 61.36 -2.79
CA ASN A 609 28.95 62.55 -2.71
C ASN A 609 28.32 62.75 -1.32
N GLN A 610 28.06 61.68 -0.57
CA GLN A 610 27.61 61.74 0.82
C GLN A 610 28.75 62.15 1.75
N GLU A 611 29.95 61.61 1.57
CA GLU A 611 31.15 62.06 2.30
C GLU A 611 31.47 63.54 2.07
N LEU A 612 31.36 63.98 0.80
CA LEU A 612 31.58 65.38 0.43
C LEU A 612 30.58 66.33 1.09
N LYS A 613 29.30 65.92 1.14
CA LYS A 613 28.26 66.65 1.84
C LYS A 613 28.51 66.74 3.36
N MET A 614 29.03 65.65 3.98
CA MET A 614 29.38 65.69 5.41
C MET A 614 30.57 66.62 5.68
N LEU A 615 31.58 66.61 4.82
CA LEU A 615 32.72 67.52 4.94
C LEU A 615 32.34 69.01 4.72
N GLU A 616 31.41 69.29 3.81
CA GLU A 616 30.86 70.64 3.59
C GLU A 616 30.03 71.14 4.80
N LEU A 617 29.41 70.23 5.57
CA LEU A 617 28.68 70.58 6.80
C LEU A 617 29.61 70.83 8.01
N ASP A 618 30.79 70.21 8.03
CA ASP A 618 31.83 70.43 9.06
C ASP A 618 32.68 71.69 8.81
N GLU A 619 32.61 72.35 7.63
CA GLU A 619 33.30 73.63 7.33
C GLU A 619 32.43 74.88 7.68
N ASP A 620 31.12 74.68 7.95
CA ASP A 620 30.20 75.78 8.31
C ASP A 620 29.95 75.91 9.86
N ASP A 621 30.65 75.15 10.72
CA ASP A 621 30.72 75.30 12.17
C ASP A 621 32.10 75.86 12.60
#